data_9ea4c2b59a2672290de92d385fe8df2b
#
_entry.id   9ea4c2b59a2672290de92d385fe8df2b
#
_cell.length_a   1.000
_cell.length_b   1.000
_cell.length_c   1.000
_cell.angle_alpha   90.00
_cell.angle_beta   90.00
_cell.angle_gamma   90.00
#
_symmetry.space_group_name_H-M   'P 1'
#
loop_
_entity.id
_entity.type
_entity.pdbx_description
1 polymer ?
#
loop_
_entity_poly.entity_id
_entity_poly.type
_entity_poly.pdbx_seq_one_letter_code
_entity_poly.pdbx_strand_id
1 'polypeptide(L)'
;QAIVQMENDTPAAGDEPASVPDENPPVVVEAPETALPTDTAEQPAPPPVKGNTTAHKNFRRFQELFPEIVSGQYEYLRLEAGEAYYPLVIHHKYGSHYCMEHYYMQNGDRMYDPYMDFQIDKEAGTLRAFSYENSGIGVYNEANPDDPAYEKAINGFNSFFATWLNNIRSQG
;
A
#
# COMPACT_ATOMS: atom_id res chain seq x y z
N GLN A 1 -14.10 -31.06 61.38
CA GLN A 1 -15.46 -31.60 61.27
C GLN A 1 -16.34 -30.65 60.43
N ALA A 2 -16.82 -31.18 59.41
CA ALA A 2 -18.02 -31.02 58.61
C ALA A 2 -17.68 -30.89 57.12
N ILE A 3 -17.88 -32.03 56.47
CA ILE A 3 -18.05 -32.22 55.03
C ILE A 3 -19.39 -31.64 54.65
N VAL A 4 -19.45 -30.83 53.62
CA VAL A 4 -20.66 -30.62 52.83
C VAL A 4 -20.26 -30.74 51.36
N GLN A 5 -20.69 -31.86 50.77
CA GLN A 5 -20.82 -32.02 49.32
C GLN A 5 -22.00 -31.15 48.86
N MET A 6 -21.84 -30.44 47.74
CA MET A 6 -22.95 -30.08 46.90
C MET A 6 -22.59 -30.22 45.44
N GLU A 7 -23.47 -30.83 44.79
CA GLU A 7 -23.61 -31.42 43.48
C GLU A 7 -23.40 -30.50 42.31
N ASN A 8 -23.05 -31.15 41.22
CA ASN A 8 -23.10 -30.71 39.83
C ASN A 8 -24.35 -29.93 39.48
N ASP A 9 -24.17 -28.81 38.88
CA ASP A 9 -25.09 -28.33 37.89
C ASP A 9 -24.30 -27.84 36.66
N THR A 10 -24.39 -28.58 35.59
CA THR A 10 -23.93 -28.26 34.27
C THR A 10 -25.05 -27.49 33.57
N PRO A 11 -24.87 -26.23 33.17
CA PRO A 11 -25.70 -25.69 32.12
C PRO A 11 -25.08 -25.96 30.75
N ALA A 12 -25.98 -26.34 29.89
CA ALA A 12 -25.82 -26.75 28.52
C ALA A 12 -25.03 -25.74 27.62
N ALA A 13 -24.49 -26.35 26.58
CA ALA A 13 -23.94 -25.76 25.39
C ALA A 13 -24.60 -24.42 24.99
N GLY A 14 -23.82 -23.37 25.05
CA GLY A 14 -24.09 -22.10 24.38
C GLY A 14 -23.16 -22.00 23.18
N ASP A 15 -23.76 -21.81 22.02
CA ASP A 15 -23.20 -21.64 20.70
C ASP A 15 -21.88 -20.87 20.70
N GLU A 16 -20.82 -21.53 20.29
CA GLU A 16 -19.64 -20.89 19.72
C GLU A 16 -20.08 -20.25 18.40
N PRO A 17 -19.88 -18.94 18.20
CA PRO A 17 -20.00 -18.39 16.87
C PRO A 17 -18.85 -18.98 16.04
N ALA A 18 -19.22 -19.69 15.02
CA ALA A 18 -18.34 -20.23 14.00
C ALA A 18 -17.31 -19.17 13.59
N SER A 19 -16.04 -19.48 13.82
CA SER A 19 -14.92 -18.81 13.20
C SER A 19 -15.10 -18.93 11.69
N VAL A 20 -15.46 -17.82 11.05
CA VAL A 20 -15.42 -17.69 9.60
C VAL A 20 -13.94 -17.79 9.24
N PRO A 21 -13.51 -18.78 8.46
CA PRO A 21 -12.15 -18.78 7.95
C PRO A 21 -12.02 -17.55 7.04
N ASP A 22 -11.01 -16.75 7.29
CA ASP A 22 -10.57 -15.67 6.41
C ASP A 22 -9.94 -16.34 5.16
N GLU A 23 -10.83 -16.88 4.30
CA GLU A 23 -10.48 -17.31 2.96
C GLU A 23 -10.45 -16.08 2.05
N ASN A 24 -9.39 -15.30 2.17
CA ASN A 24 -8.96 -14.45 1.09
C ASN A 24 -7.73 -15.13 0.47
N PRO A 25 -7.92 -15.96 -0.56
CA PRO A 25 -6.80 -16.46 -1.34
C PRO A 25 -6.10 -15.24 -1.97
N PRO A 26 -4.81 -15.34 -2.32
CA PRO A 26 -4.15 -14.33 -3.11
C PRO A 26 -4.94 -14.21 -4.42
N VAL A 27 -5.76 -13.16 -4.52
CA VAL A 27 -6.48 -12.85 -5.74
C VAL A 27 -5.46 -12.29 -6.71
N VAL A 28 -4.81 -13.18 -7.44
CA VAL A 28 -4.41 -12.89 -8.81
C VAL A 28 -5.74 -12.70 -9.54
N VAL A 29 -6.19 -11.48 -9.70
CA VAL A 29 -7.31 -11.18 -10.57
C VAL A 29 -6.79 -11.34 -11.99
N GLU A 30 -6.89 -12.55 -12.53
CA GLU A 30 -6.89 -12.75 -13.96
C GLU A 30 -8.00 -11.89 -14.55
N ALA A 31 -7.61 -10.91 -15.33
CA ALA A 31 -8.56 -10.19 -16.18
C ALA A 31 -9.28 -11.18 -17.10
N PRO A 32 -10.58 -10.98 -17.40
CA PRO A 32 -11.30 -11.87 -18.30
C PRO A 32 -10.57 -11.93 -19.64
N GLU A 33 -10.26 -13.14 -20.05
CA GLU A 33 -9.67 -13.50 -21.33
C GLU A 33 -10.62 -13.07 -22.47
N THR A 34 -10.46 -11.83 -22.93
CA THR A 34 -10.97 -11.40 -24.21
C THR A 34 -9.78 -11.39 -25.15
N ALA A 35 -9.70 -12.43 -25.98
CA ALA A 35 -8.71 -12.55 -27.04
C ALA A 35 -8.73 -11.30 -27.92
N LEU A 36 -7.68 -10.49 -27.83
CA LEU A 36 -7.35 -9.43 -28.78
C LEU A 36 -6.08 -9.82 -29.53
N PRO A 37 -5.98 -9.48 -30.82
CA PRO A 37 -4.94 -9.99 -31.69
C PRO A 37 -3.57 -9.50 -31.27
N THR A 38 -2.64 -10.41 -31.27
CA THR A 38 -1.21 -10.22 -31.13
C THR A 38 -0.69 -9.25 -32.21
N ASP A 39 -0.58 -7.99 -31.85
CA ASP A 39 0.34 -7.08 -32.52
C ASP A 39 1.32 -6.58 -31.46
N THR A 40 2.43 -7.29 -31.31
CA THR A 40 3.54 -6.94 -30.46
C THR A 40 4.29 -5.78 -31.09
N ALA A 41 3.68 -4.61 -31.08
CA ALA A 41 4.44 -3.38 -31.25
C ALA A 41 5.15 -3.13 -29.92
N GLU A 42 6.43 -3.43 -29.91
CA GLU A 42 7.39 -3.01 -28.87
C GLU A 42 7.17 -1.52 -28.60
N GLN A 43 6.48 -1.23 -27.49
CA GLN A 43 6.19 0.14 -27.08
C GLN A 43 7.54 0.78 -26.75
N PRO A 44 7.97 1.85 -27.44
CA PRO A 44 9.27 2.45 -27.20
C PRO A 44 9.38 2.86 -25.74
N ALA A 45 10.50 2.52 -25.11
CA ALA A 45 10.79 2.92 -23.74
C ALA A 45 10.55 4.44 -23.59
N PRO A 46 9.85 4.88 -22.54
CA PRO A 46 9.57 6.30 -22.35
C PRO A 46 10.88 7.10 -22.34
N PRO A 47 10.92 8.29 -22.94
CA PRO A 47 12.12 9.08 -23.02
C PRO A 47 12.69 9.38 -21.63
N PRO A 48 14.02 9.48 -21.48
CA PRO A 48 14.64 9.73 -20.19
C PRO A 48 14.18 11.08 -19.63
N VAL A 49 13.53 11.01 -18.46
CA VAL A 49 12.98 12.17 -17.78
C VAL A 49 14.09 13.11 -17.35
N LYS A 50 14.12 14.31 -17.92
CA LYS A 50 15.09 15.37 -17.60
C LYS A 50 14.63 16.15 -16.38
N GLY A 51 15.03 15.72 -15.19
CA GLY A 51 14.77 16.44 -13.96
C GLY A 51 15.56 15.85 -12.79
N ASN A 52 15.91 16.66 -11.80
CA ASN A 52 16.72 16.25 -10.67
C ASN A 52 16.13 16.63 -9.31
N THR A 53 14.85 16.98 -9.25
CA THR A 53 14.13 17.22 -7.99
C THR A 53 13.87 15.89 -7.28
N THR A 54 13.49 15.94 -5.98
CA THR A 54 13.09 14.76 -5.21
C THR A 54 11.94 14.00 -5.90
N ALA A 55 10.96 14.73 -6.46
CA ALA A 55 9.85 14.13 -7.19
C ALA A 55 10.30 13.33 -8.42
N HIS A 56 11.28 13.82 -9.19
CA HIS A 56 11.85 13.07 -10.33
C HIS A 56 12.64 11.83 -9.86
N LYS A 57 13.38 11.94 -8.75
CA LYS A 57 14.12 10.81 -8.18
C LYS A 57 13.18 9.73 -7.66
N ASN A 58 12.09 10.15 -7.02
CA ASN A 58 11.04 9.24 -6.54
C ASN A 58 10.37 8.50 -7.70
N PHE A 59 10.02 9.23 -8.79
CA PHE A 59 9.44 8.63 -9.98
C PHE A 59 10.34 7.54 -10.57
N ARG A 60 11.62 7.86 -10.84
CA ARG A 60 12.57 6.89 -11.41
C ARG A 60 12.70 5.67 -10.53
N ARG A 61 12.86 5.85 -9.21
CA ARG A 61 12.99 4.74 -8.28
C ARG A 61 11.72 3.91 -8.18
N PHE A 62 10.57 4.55 -8.16
CA PHE A 62 9.28 3.88 -8.16
C PHE A 62 9.08 3.07 -9.45
N GLN A 63 9.44 3.63 -10.59
CA GLN A 63 9.41 2.95 -11.89
C GLN A 63 10.38 1.75 -11.96
N GLU A 64 11.56 1.86 -11.34
CA GLU A 64 12.51 0.74 -11.25
C GLU A 64 11.96 -0.41 -10.39
N LEU A 65 11.24 -0.10 -9.32
CA LEU A 65 10.69 -1.09 -8.38
C LEU A 65 9.36 -1.69 -8.83
N PHE A 66 8.52 -0.87 -9.47
CA PHE A 66 7.13 -1.21 -9.80
C PHE A 66 6.77 -0.79 -11.22
N PRO A 67 7.48 -1.30 -12.25
CA PRO A 67 7.26 -0.90 -13.65
C PRO A 67 5.84 -1.22 -14.14
N GLU A 68 5.21 -2.29 -13.62
CA GLU A 68 3.87 -2.72 -14.00
C GLU A 68 2.78 -1.73 -13.54
N ILE A 69 2.98 -1.10 -12.38
CA ILE A 69 2.10 -0.04 -11.88
C ILE A 69 2.26 1.22 -12.75
N VAL A 70 3.50 1.61 -13.04
CA VAL A 70 3.76 2.81 -13.85
C VAL A 70 3.28 2.64 -15.28
N SER A 71 3.42 1.46 -15.89
CA SER A 71 2.90 1.17 -17.23
C SER A 71 1.37 1.16 -17.26
N GLY A 72 0.72 0.87 -16.14
CA GLY A 72 -0.73 0.65 -16.05
C GLY A 72 -1.14 -0.79 -16.36
N GLN A 73 -0.17 -1.72 -16.36
CA GLN A 73 -0.44 -3.16 -16.51
C GLN A 73 -1.22 -3.70 -15.31
N TYR A 74 -0.89 -3.20 -14.10
CA TYR A 74 -1.60 -3.52 -12.87
C TYR A 74 -2.13 -2.24 -12.22
N GLU A 75 -3.36 -2.29 -11.74
CA GLU A 75 -3.97 -1.25 -10.90
C GLU A 75 -3.80 -1.54 -9.41
N TYR A 76 -3.46 -2.78 -9.10
CA TYR A 76 -3.25 -3.27 -7.73
C TYR A 76 -2.06 -4.21 -7.70
N LEU A 77 -1.20 -4.03 -6.69
CA LEU A 77 -0.05 -4.90 -6.43
C LEU A 77 0.04 -5.15 -4.92
N ARG A 78 0.14 -6.41 -4.52
CA ARG A 78 0.43 -6.81 -3.15
C ARG A 78 1.69 -7.66 -3.13
N LEU A 79 2.66 -7.28 -2.32
CA LEU A 79 3.91 -7.98 -2.13
C LEU A 79 4.04 -8.43 -0.68
N GLU A 80 4.52 -9.65 -0.48
CA GLU A 80 4.82 -10.22 0.82
C GLU A 80 6.30 -10.58 0.88
N ALA A 81 7.03 -10.01 1.84
CA ALA A 81 8.47 -10.22 2.02
C ALA A 81 8.76 -11.12 3.24
N GLY A 82 8.00 -12.22 3.39
CA GLY A 82 8.10 -13.16 4.51
C GLY A 82 7.53 -12.62 5.83
N GLU A 83 7.63 -13.44 6.89
CA GLU A 83 6.99 -13.16 8.19
C GLU A 83 7.58 -11.95 8.94
N ALA A 84 8.75 -11.46 8.54
CA ALA A 84 9.42 -10.37 9.23
C ALA A 84 8.94 -8.98 8.81
N TYR A 85 8.17 -8.87 7.72
CA TYR A 85 7.75 -7.60 7.14
C TYR A 85 6.25 -7.59 6.93
N TYR A 86 5.64 -6.42 7.13
CA TYR A 86 4.24 -6.22 6.77
C TYR A 86 4.07 -6.25 5.24
N PRO A 87 2.92 -6.76 4.74
CA PRO A 87 2.61 -6.71 3.31
C PRO A 87 2.71 -5.29 2.78
N LEU A 88 3.31 -5.12 1.60
CA LEU A 88 3.28 -3.88 0.84
C LEU A 88 2.15 -3.94 -0.16
N VAL A 89 1.29 -2.94 -0.14
CA VAL A 89 0.22 -2.80 -1.12
C VAL A 89 0.36 -1.48 -1.86
N ILE A 90 0.18 -1.53 -3.17
CA ILE A 90 0.10 -0.35 -4.04
C ILE A 90 -1.18 -0.48 -4.83
N HIS A 91 -2.00 0.57 -4.88
CA HIS A 91 -3.14 0.57 -5.75
C HIS A 91 -3.41 1.94 -6.39
N HIS A 92 -3.95 1.89 -7.61
CA HIS A 92 -4.47 3.02 -8.34
C HIS A 92 -5.81 3.41 -7.75
N LYS A 93 -6.00 4.68 -7.42
CA LYS A 93 -7.26 5.21 -6.87
C LYS A 93 -8.15 5.78 -7.98
N TYR A 94 -7.64 6.79 -8.66
CA TYR A 94 -8.30 7.44 -9.80
C TYR A 94 -7.32 8.36 -10.54
N GLY A 95 -7.46 8.52 -11.85
CA GLY A 95 -6.63 9.42 -12.66
C GLY A 95 -5.13 9.17 -12.48
N SER A 96 -4.41 10.12 -11.95
CA SER A 96 -2.99 10.00 -11.63
C SER A 96 -2.72 9.70 -10.15
N HIS A 97 -3.75 9.42 -9.35
CA HIS A 97 -3.66 9.20 -7.91
C HIS A 97 -3.50 7.74 -7.57
N TYR A 98 -2.54 7.47 -6.71
CA TYR A 98 -2.19 6.16 -6.20
C TYR A 98 -2.03 6.22 -4.69
N CYS A 99 -2.09 5.07 -4.03
CA CYS A 99 -1.58 4.94 -2.68
C CYS A 99 -0.60 3.78 -2.56
N MET A 100 0.24 3.85 -1.54
CA MET A 100 1.14 2.78 -1.14
C MET A 100 1.10 2.65 0.38
N GLU A 101 1.06 1.41 0.86
CA GLU A 101 0.91 1.14 2.29
C GLU A 101 1.64 -0.13 2.72
N HIS A 102 2.17 -0.12 3.94
CA HIS A 102 2.33 -1.31 4.75
C HIS A 102 1.18 -1.36 5.76
N TYR A 103 0.67 -2.54 6.07
CA TYR A 103 -0.39 -2.67 7.05
C TYR A 103 -0.25 -3.94 7.89
N TYR A 104 -0.87 -3.90 9.07
CA TYR A 104 -1.06 -5.05 9.94
C TYR A 104 -2.48 -5.02 10.53
N MET A 105 -2.93 -6.17 11.04
CA MET A 105 -4.25 -6.26 11.69
C MET A 105 -4.09 -6.11 13.20
N GLN A 106 -4.90 -5.26 13.82
CA GLN A 106 -4.97 -5.09 15.27
C GLN A 106 -6.42 -5.07 15.72
N ASN A 107 -6.83 -6.04 16.53
CA ASN A 107 -8.21 -6.17 17.03
C ASN A 107 -9.30 -6.21 15.93
N GLY A 108 -8.95 -6.72 14.74
CA GLY A 108 -9.84 -6.75 13.58
C GLY A 108 -9.77 -5.50 12.70
N ASP A 109 -9.05 -4.46 13.12
CA ASP A 109 -8.87 -3.23 12.35
C ASP A 109 -7.57 -3.26 11.55
N ARG A 110 -7.60 -2.69 10.34
CA ARG A 110 -6.41 -2.50 9.50
C ARG A 110 -5.66 -1.26 9.96
N MET A 111 -4.42 -1.46 10.38
CA MET A 111 -3.52 -0.40 10.86
C MET A 111 -2.43 -0.17 9.83
N TYR A 112 -2.13 1.09 9.52
CA TYR A 112 -1.13 1.46 8.52
C TYR A 112 0.22 1.81 9.16
N ASP A 113 1.32 1.36 8.53
CA ASP A 113 2.68 1.66 9.00
C ASP A 113 3.73 1.57 7.87
N PRO A 114 3.85 2.57 7.01
CA PRO A 114 2.98 3.73 6.78
C PRO A 114 1.95 3.52 5.66
N TYR A 115 1.06 4.50 5.50
CA TYR A 115 0.25 4.73 4.30
C TYR A 115 0.57 6.10 3.72
N MET A 116 0.65 6.22 2.40
CA MET A 116 0.85 7.48 1.69
C MET A 116 0.04 7.55 0.41
N ASP A 117 -0.62 8.69 0.18
CA ASP A 117 -1.17 9.04 -1.13
C ASP A 117 -0.14 9.83 -1.94
N PHE A 118 -0.12 9.57 -3.26
CA PHE A 118 0.76 10.25 -4.19
C PHE A 118 0.17 10.34 -5.60
N GLN A 119 0.71 11.25 -6.39
CA GLN A 119 0.41 11.40 -7.81
C GLN A 119 1.61 11.00 -8.66
N ILE A 120 1.32 10.36 -9.80
CA ILE A 120 2.30 10.07 -10.84
C ILE A 120 1.97 10.90 -12.07
N ASP A 121 2.89 11.78 -12.46
CA ASP A 121 2.87 12.44 -13.76
C ASP A 121 3.91 11.77 -14.66
N LYS A 122 3.44 10.94 -15.59
CA LYS A 122 4.29 10.18 -16.51
C LYS A 122 4.98 11.07 -17.55
N GLU A 123 4.35 12.16 -17.96
CA GLU A 123 4.88 13.10 -18.95
C GLU A 123 6.01 13.95 -18.34
N ALA A 124 5.76 14.51 -17.15
CA ALA A 124 6.78 15.23 -16.41
C ALA A 124 7.81 14.30 -15.76
N GLY A 125 7.51 13.01 -15.62
CA GLY A 125 8.31 12.01 -14.93
C GLY A 125 8.50 12.32 -13.46
N THR A 126 7.42 12.67 -12.79
CA THR A 126 7.43 13.01 -11.38
C THR A 126 6.48 12.13 -10.58
N LEU A 127 6.87 11.83 -9.34
CA LEU A 127 6.04 11.24 -8.32
C LEU A 127 6.03 12.19 -7.12
N ARG A 128 4.84 12.63 -6.72
CA ARG A 128 4.65 13.61 -5.66
C ARG A 128 3.72 13.06 -4.59
N ALA A 129 4.26 12.73 -3.43
CA ALA A 129 3.49 12.35 -2.26
C ALA A 129 2.90 13.61 -1.58
N PHE A 130 1.65 13.49 -1.10
CA PHE A 130 0.91 14.61 -0.50
C PHE A 130 0.19 14.24 0.80
N SER A 131 0.19 12.97 1.23
CA SER A 131 -0.32 12.54 2.52
C SER A 131 0.60 11.53 3.18
N TYR A 132 0.45 11.38 4.49
CA TYR A 132 1.13 10.39 5.31
C TYR A 132 0.22 9.99 6.47
N GLU A 133 0.09 8.69 6.70
CA GLU A 133 -0.57 8.13 7.86
C GLU A 133 0.31 7.05 8.52
N ASN A 134 0.32 7.04 9.85
CA ASN A 134 0.79 5.92 10.65
C ASN A 134 -0.22 5.71 11.79
N SER A 135 -1.08 4.71 11.63
CA SER A 135 -2.16 4.42 12.58
C SER A 135 -1.63 3.95 13.93
N GLY A 136 -0.46 3.28 13.95
CA GLY A 136 0.15 2.76 15.17
C GLY A 136 0.53 3.84 16.18
N ILE A 137 0.79 5.06 15.73
CA ILE A 137 1.12 6.23 16.55
C ILE A 137 0.07 7.35 16.44
N GLY A 138 -1.06 7.08 15.77
CA GLY A 138 -2.18 8.02 15.65
C GLY A 138 -1.85 9.28 14.84
N VAL A 139 -0.98 9.19 13.83
CA VAL A 139 -0.58 10.31 12.98
C VAL A 139 -1.26 10.23 11.63
N TYR A 140 -1.93 11.30 11.25
CA TYR A 140 -2.41 11.56 9.90
C TYR A 140 -2.07 13.00 9.51
N ASN A 141 -1.44 13.19 8.36
CA ASN A 141 -1.10 14.50 7.82
C ASN A 141 -1.35 14.50 6.31
N GLU A 142 -1.98 15.56 5.84
CA GLU A 142 -2.22 15.82 4.43
C GLU A 142 -1.81 17.25 4.10
N ALA A 143 -1.19 17.45 2.93
CA ALA A 143 -0.79 18.78 2.48
C ALA A 143 -2.03 19.57 2.04
N ASN A 144 -2.28 20.70 2.68
CA ASN A 144 -3.35 21.60 2.30
C ASN A 144 -2.78 22.71 1.39
N PRO A 145 -3.24 22.84 0.13
CA PRO A 145 -2.76 23.87 -0.80
C PRO A 145 -2.94 25.32 -0.30
N ASP A 146 -3.91 25.53 0.59
CA ASP A 146 -4.21 26.86 1.16
C ASP A 146 -3.33 27.20 2.37
N ASP A 147 -2.52 26.23 2.85
CA ASP A 147 -1.61 26.44 3.97
C ASP A 147 -0.31 27.09 3.49
N PRO A 148 0.16 28.20 4.11
CA PRO A 148 1.48 28.77 3.82
C PRO A 148 2.64 27.78 3.95
N ALA A 149 2.49 26.71 4.73
CA ALA A 149 3.47 25.65 4.90
C ALA A 149 3.36 24.51 3.86
N TYR A 150 2.46 24.63 2.88
CA TYR A 150 2.18 23.58 1.88
C TYR A 150 3.44 23.00 1.24
N GLU A 151 4.31 23.85 0.69
CA GLU A 151 5.53 23.38 0.02
C GLU A 151 6.50 22.68 1.00
N LYS A 152 6.54 23.11 2.25
CA LYS A 152 7.34 22.45 3.29
C LYS A 152 6.78 21.06 3.61
N ALA A 153 5.45 20.92 3.72
CA ALA A 153 4.79 19.64 3.96
C ALA A 153 5.04 18.68 2.78
N ILE A 154 4.83 19.13 1.54
CA ILE A 154 5.10 18.34 0.33
C ILE A 154 6.56 17.87 0.29
N ASN A 155 7.51 18.76 0.58
CA ASN A 155 8.93 18.40 0.60
C ASN A 155 9.24 17.34 1.68
N GLY A 156 8.60 17.44 2.84
CA GLY A 156 8.70 16.46 3.92
C GLY A 156 8.19 15.08 3.49
N PHE A 157 6.99 15.01 2.93
CA PHE A 157 6.40 13.75 2.43
C PHE A 157 7.25 13.12 1.33
N ASN A 158 7.71 13.91 0.36
CA ASN A 158 8.55 13.39 -0.72
C ASN A 158 9.92 12.90 -0.25
N SER A 159 10.49 13.52 0.78
CA SER A 159 11.75 13.07 1.40
C SER A 159 11.55 11.75 2.16
N PHE A 160 10.43 11.60 2.89
CA PHE A 160 10.08 10.36 3.55
C PHE A 160 9.83 9.25 2.52
N PHE A 161 9.06 9.52 1.48
CA PHE A 161 8.77 8.58 0.40
C PHE A 161 10.06 8.08 -0.27
N ALA A 162 11.03 8.97 -0.50
CA ALA A 162 12.35 8.59 -1.03
C ALA A 162 13.08 7.61 -0.11
N THR A 163 13.02 7.83 1.20
CA THR A 163 13.61 6.94 2.20
C THR A 163 12.92 5.59 2.20
N TRP A 164 11.59 5.58 2.15
CA TRP A 164 10.80 4.36 2.12
C TRP A 164 11.08 3.51 0.88
N LEU A 165 11.11 4.11 -0.32
CA LEU A 165 11.52 3.41 -1.55
C LEU A 165 12.93 2.81 -1.47
N ASN A 166 13.87 3.50 -0.79
CA ASN A 166 15.21 2.95 -0.54
C ASN A 166 15.17 1.72 0.36
N ASN A 167 14.34 1.75 1.41
CA ASN A 167 14.18 0.62 2.32
C ASN A 167 13.59 -0.59 1.59
N ILE A 168 12.53 -0.40 0.81
CA ILE A 168 11.93 -1.46 -0.01
C ILE A 168 12.98 -2.09 -0.93
N ARG A 169 13.77 -1.26 -1.64
CA ARG A 169 14.83 -1.75 -2.52
C ARG A 169 15.90 -2.57 -1.79
N SER A 170 16.20 -2.26 -0.55
CA SER A 170 17.22 -2.98 0.24
C SER A 170 16.70 -4.29 0.84
N GLN A 171 15.40 -4.51 0.84
CA GLN A 171 14.76 -5.71 1.37
C GLN A 171 14.63 -6.82 0.30
N GLY A 172 14.91 -6.55 -0.94
CA GLY A 172 14.94 -7.50 -2.04
C GLY A 172 13.98 -7.24 -3.13
#